data_66f8968f8deb219d12cd980c0eb7bc53
#
_entry.id   66f8968f8deb219d12cd980c0eb7bc53
#
_cell.length_a   1.000
_cell.length_b   1.000
_cell.length_c   1.000
_cell.angle_alpha   90.00
_cell.angle_beta   90.00
_cell.angle_gamma   90.00
#
_symmetry.space_group_name_H-M   'P 1'
#
loop_
_entity.id
_entity.type
_entity.pdbx_description
1 polymer ?
#
loop_
_entity_poly.entity_id
_entity_poly.type
_entity_poly.pdbx_seq_one_letter_code
_entity_poly.pdbx_strand_id
1 'polypeptide(L)'
;MDADYIVVGTGSAGSVVANRLSADPSASVVVLEAGPRDKDKFIHIPAGFSKLMRSAVDWHYMTEPQKELDGREIYWPRGKMLGGSSSMNAMMWVRGFAADYDEWAEHAGEQWSYANVEEYFNRIENGPLVISPQRSPRSSTAAWLTAVQECIDVPEGFCETRVTQRKGARWSTADAYLKPALRRRNLTLHTGATATRVIFDGKRAAGVEFEQLG
;
A
#
# COMPACT_ATOMS: atom_id res chain seq x y z
N MET A 1 -4.32 11.24 -25.41
CA MET A 1 -5.34 10.90 -24.38
C MET A 1 -5.33 12.05 -23.40
N ASP A 2 -6.42 12.78 -23.29
CA ASP A 2 -6.50 13.95 -22.41
C ASP A 2 -7.20 13.58 -21.11
N ALA A 3 -6.71 14.08 -19.99
CA ALA A 3 -7.27 13.87 -18.67
C ALA A 3 -6.92 15.04 -17.74
N ASP A 4 -7.80 15.33 -16.77
CA ASP A 4 -7.52 16.35 -15.76
C ASP A 4 -6.47 15.86 -14.76
N TYR A 5 -6.46 14.54 -14.50
CA TYR A 5 -5.51 13.90 -13.59
C TYR A 5 -4.94 12.62 -14.18
N ILE A 6 -3.64 12.42 -13.97
CA ILE A 6 -2.94 11.16 -14.26
C ILE A 6 -2.38 10.62 -12.96
N VAL A 7 -2.79 9.41 -12.57
CA VAL A 7 -2.27 8.71 -11.38
C VAL A 7 -1.31 7.62 -11.83
N VAL A 8 -0.05 7.72 -11.44
CA VAL A 8 0.98 6.74 -11.78
C VAL A 8 1.13 5.73 -10.64
N GLY A 9 0.80 4.48 -10.93
CA GLY A 9 0.79 3.37 -10.00
C GLY A 9 -0.53 3.20 -9.26
N THR A 10 -0.94 1.93 -9.09
CA THR A 10 -2.15 1.53 -8.36
C THR A 10 -1.85 0.95 -6.99
N GLY A 11 -0.69 1.26 -6.43
CA GLY A 11 -0.29 0.83 -5.10
C GLY A 11 -1.19 1.36 -3.98
N SER A 12 -0.72 1.25 -2.74
CA SER A 12 -1.50 1.61 -1.54
C SER A 12 -2.06 3.03 -1.60
N ALA A 13 -1.25 4.01 -2.00
CA ALA A 13 -1.68 5.40 -2.13
C ALA A 13 -2.46 5.65 -3.44
N GLY A 14 -1.93 5.20 -4.59
CA GLY A 14 -2.52 5.51 -5.89
C GLY A 14 -3.95 4.99 -6.06
N SER A 15 -4.28 3.83 -5.49
CA SER A 15 -5.66 3.31 -5.46
C SER A 15 -6.63 4.23 -4.72
N VAL A 16 -6.18 4.85 -3.62
CA VAL A 16 -6.98 5.81 -2.84
C VAL A 16 -7.12 7.11 -3.61
N VAL A 17 -6.01 7.64 -4.14
CA VAL A 17 -6.00 8.90 -4.91
C VAL A 17 -6.92 8.79 -6.11
N ALA A 18 -6.81 7.71 -6.91
CA ALA A 18 -7.66 7.48 -8.06
C ALA A 18 -9.16 7.41 -7.67
N ASN A 19 -9.47 6.73 -6.56
CA ASN A 19 -10.83 6.68 -6.04
C ASN A 19 -11.35 8.06 -5.65
N ARG A 20 -10.55 8.88 -4.97
CA ARG A 20 -10.99 10.19 -4.48
C ARG A 20 -11.14 11.20 -5.60
N LEU A 21 -10.17 11.30 -6.50
CA LEU A 21 -10.22 12.22 -7.65
C LEU A 21 -11.41 11.90 -8.56
N SER A 22 -11.65 10.62 -8.85
CA SER A 22 -12.77 10.23 -9.71
C SER A 22 -14.14 10.28 -9.03
N ALA A 23 -14.21 10.65 -7.74
CA ALA A 23 -15.51 10.87 -7.07
C ALA A 23 -16.25 12.10 -7.61
N ASP A 24 -15.51 13.08 -8.12
CA ASP A 24 -16.07 14.18 -8.89
C ASP A 24 -16.31 13.69 -10.33
N PRO A 25 -17.56 13.60 -10.79
CA PRO A 25 -17.88 13.12 -12.14
C PRO A 25 -17.45 14.08 -13.25
N SER A 26 -17.13 15.32 -12.93
CA SER A 26 -16.63 16.31 -13.90
C SER A 26 -15.13 16.20 -14.16
N ALA A 27 -14.39 15.52 -13.28
CA ALA A 27 -12.95 15.31 -13.42
C ALA A 27 -12.65 13.99 -14.14
N SER A 28 -11.89 14.04 -15.21
CA SER A 28 -11.39 12.86 -15.93
C SER A 28 -10.09 12.37 -15.29
N VAL A 29 -10.02 11.06 -14.97
CA VAL A 29 -8.86 10.46 -14.30
C VAL A 29 -8.34 9.29 -15.12
N VAL A 30 -7.06 9.34 -15.45
CA VAL A 30 -6.32 8.22 -16.07
C VAL A 30 -5.38 7.62 -15.04
N VAL A 31 -5.36 6.31 -14.93
CA VAL A 31 -4.50 5.56 -14.02
C VAL A 31 -3.59 4.63 -14.82
N LEU A 32 -2.29 4.73 -14.58
CA LEU A 32 -1.28 3.89 -15.22
C LEU A 32 -0.72 2.90 -14.20
N GLU A 33 -0.77 1.61 -14.49
CA GLU A 33 -0.17 0.55 -13.66
C GLU A 33 0.79 -0.26 -14.51
N ALA A 34 2.04 -0.36 -14.08
CA ALA A 34 3.09 -1.08 -14.80
C ALA A 34 2.84 -2.60 -14.84
N GLY A 35 2.23 -3.13 -13.78
CA GLY A 35 1.96 -4.56 -13.67
C GLY A 35 0.60 -4.98 -14.25
N PRO A 36 0.33 -6.29 -14.24
CA PRO A 36 -0.95 -6.84 -14.67
C PRO A 36 -2.05 -6.62 -13.61
N ARG A 37 -3.27 -7.03 -13.95
CA ARG A 37 -4.35 -7.18 -12.97
C ARG A 37 -4.01 -8.26 -11.94
N ASP A 38 -4.52 -8.10 -10.73
CA ASP A 38 -4.33 -8.99 -9.57
C ASP A 38 -5.08 -10.33 -9.69
N LYS A 39 -4.80 -11.10 -10.77
CA LYS A 39 -5.48 -12.38 -11.05
C LYS A 39 -4.82 -13.60 -10.41
N ASP A 40 -3.55 -13.48 -9.98
CA ASP A 40 -2.85 -14.60 -9.35
C ASP A 40 -3.54 -14.96 -8.02
N LYS A 41 -3.85 -16.24 -7.84
CA LYS A 41 -4.49 -16.75 -6.62
C LYS A 41 -3.69 -16.48 -5.35
N PHE A 42 -2.35 -16.46 -5.44
CA PHE A 42 -1.49 -16.21 -4.29
C PHE A 42 -1.55 -14.76 -3.79
N ILE A 43 -2.06 -13.83 -4.59
CA ILE A 43 -2.39 -12.49 -4.13
C ILE A 43 -3.51 -12.54 -3.08
N HIS A 44 -4.54 -13.34 -3.34
CA HIS A 44 -5.75 -13.37 -2.50
C HIS A 44 -5.66 -14.35 -1.33
N ILE A 45 -4.81 -15.38 -1.42
CA ILE A 45 -4.60 -16.37 -0.37
C ILE A 45 -3.54 -15.84 0.61
N PRO A 46 -3.88 -15.52 1.88
CA PRO A 46 -2.94 -14.92 2.83
C PRO A 46 -1.63 -15.70 2.99
N ALA A 47 -1.70 -17.02 3.12
CA ALA A 47 -0.52 -17.88 3.25
C ALA A 47 0.36 -17.94 1.98
N GLY A 48 -0.16 -17.44 0.86
CA GLY A 48 0.52 -17.46 -0.45
C GLY A 48 1.45 -16.27 -0.68
N PHE A 49 1.46 -15.26 0.20
CA PHE A 49 2.16 -14.00 -0.06
C PHE A 49 3.66 -14.18 -0.38
N SER A 50 4.32 -15.13 0.27
CA SER A 50 5.75 -15.41 0.03
C SER A 50 6.04 -15.92 -1.40
N LYS A 51 5.05 -16.52 -2.07
CA LYS A 51 5.18 -16.98 -3.46
C LYS A 51 5.12 -15.85 -4.49
N LEU A 52 4.73 -14.66 -4.08
CA LEU A 52 4.72 -13.46 -4.94
C LEU A 52 6.10 -12.81 -5.02
N MET A 53 6.94 -13.03 -4.01
CA MET A 53 8.32 -12.52 -3.99
C MET A 53 9.13 -13.18 -5.10
N ARG A 54 9.92 -12.39 -5.81
CA ARG A 54 10.72 -12.81 -6.97
C ARG A 54 9.92 -13.48 -8.09
N SER A 55 8.62 -13.18 -8.18
CA SER A 55 7.74 -13.63 -9.26
C SER A 55 7.56 -12.54 -10.33
N ALA A 56 6.81 -12.84 -11.39
CA ALA A 56 6.51 -11.86 -12.45
C ALA A 56 5.74 -10.61 -11.97
N VAL A 57 5.15 -10.66 -10.76
CA VAL A 57 4.43 -9.54 -10.14
C VAL A 57 5.26 -8.80 -9.09
N ASP A 58 6.57 -8.96 -9.12
CA ASP A 58 7.53 -8.25 -8.29
C ASP A 58 8.47 -7.41 -9.15
N TRP A 59 8.85 -6.20 -8.67
CA TRP A 59 9.82 -5.36 -9.34
C TRP A 59 11.26 -5.87 -9.24
N HIS A 60 11.53 -6.82 -8.35
CA HIS A 60 12.86 -7.40 -8.10
C HIS A 60 13.94 -6.37 -7.74
N TYR A 61 13.58 -5.28 -7.08
CA TYR A 61 14.57 -4.28 -6.69
C TYR A 61 15.61 -4.84 -5.73
N MET A 62 16.83 -4.35 -5.89
CA MET A 62 17.95 -4.53 -4.95
C MET A 62 18.36 -3.16 -4.45
N THR A 63 18.81 -3.07 -3.22
CA THR A 63 19.44 -1.84 -2.73
C THR A 63 20.81 -1.67 -3.38
N GLU A 64 21.32 -0.43 -3.38
CA GLU A 64 22.74 -0.21 -3.56
C GLU A 64 23.54 -0.98 -2.48
N PRO A 65 24.82 -1.32 -2.75
CA PRO A 65 25.66 -1.95 -1.75
C PRO A 65 25.68 -1.17 -0.43
N GLN A 66 25.33 -1.81 0.67
CA GLN A 66 25.23 -1.19 1.99
C GLN A 66 26.58 -1.29 2.71
N LYS A 67 27.27 -0.19 2.86
CA LYS A 67 28.62 -0.14 3.48
C LYS A 67 28.63 -0.76 4.88
N GLU A 68 27.64 -0.42 5.71
CA GLU A 68 27.51 -0.91 7.10
C GLU A 68 27.06 -2.38 7.20
N LEU A 69 26.83 -3.03 6.06
CA LEU A 69 26.47 -4.44 5.94
C LEU A 69 27.47 -5.19 5.06
N ASP A 70 28.75 -4.85 5.14
CA ASP A 70 29.84 -5.49 4.37
C ASP A 70 29.61 -5.44 2.84
N GLY A 71 29.05 -4.36 2.34
CA GLY A 71 28.78 -4.19 0.91
C GLY A 71 27.63 -5.02 0.36
N ARG A 72 26.81 -5.64 1.21
CA ARG A 72 25.68 -6.46 0.75
C ARG A 72 24.60 -5.63 0.08
N GLU A 73 24.07 -6.14 -1.02
CA GLU A 73 22.85 -5.70 -1.64
C GLU A 73 21.67 -6.46 -1.01
N ILE A 74 20.64 -5.72 -0.62
CA ILE A 74 19.44 -6.29 0.02
C ILE A 74 18.31 -6.34 -1.01
N TYR A 75 17.70 -7.51 -1.18
CA TYR A 75 16.49 -7.65 -1.97
C TYR A 75 15.34 -6.86 -1.34
N TRP A 76 14.69 -6.02 -2.17
CA TRP A 76 13.68 -5.06 -1.74
C TRP A 76 12.36 -5.28 -2.49
N PRO A 77 11.52 -6.23 -2.07
CA PRO A 77 10.30 -6.57 -2.80
C PRO A 77 9.33 -5.39 -2.90
N ARG A 78 8.80 -5.18 -4.10
CA ARG A 78 7.72 -4.23 -4.39
C ARG A 78 6.76 -4.83 -5.39
N GLY A 79 5.46 -4.78 -5.08
CA GLY A 79 4.43 -5.32 -5.97
C GLY A 79 4.36 -4.58 -7.31
N LYS A 80 4.41 -5.34 -8.40
CA LYS A 80 4.20 -4.89 -9.78
C LYS A 80 2.90 -5.49 -10.30
N MET A 81 1.78 -5.04 -9.74
CA MET A 81 0.43 -5.46 -10.12
C MET A 81 -0.59 -4.49 -9.54
N LEU A 82 -1.84 -4.65 -9.94
CA LEU A 82 -2.95 -3.90 -9.38
C LEU A 82 -2.97 -4.00 -7.83
N GLY A 83 -2.94 -2.85 -7.17
CA GLY A 83 -2.79 -2.75 -5.71
C GLY A 83 -1.35 -2.66 -5.22
N GLY A 84 -0.35 -2.83 -6.11
CA GLY A 84 1.07 -2.72 -5.76
C GLY A 84 1.45 -3.57 -4.55
N SER A 85 2.24 -3.02 -3.65
CA SER A 85 2.69 -3.74 -2.44
C SER A 85 1.57 -4.09 -1.47
N SER A 86 0.38 -3.43 -1.51
CA SER A 86 -0.77 -3.88 -0.72
C SER A 86 -1.32 -5.24 -1.19
N SER A 87 -1.03 -5.63 -2.45
CA SER A 87 -1.35 -6.93 -3.02
C SER A 87 -0.27 -7.99 -2.79
N MET A 88 0.89 -7.61 -2.20
CA MET A 88 2.03 -8.50 -1.99
C MET A 88 2.43 -8.66 -0.52
N ASN A 89 2.22 -7.66 0.33
CA ASN A 89 2.69 -7.60 1.71
C ASN A 89 2.13 -8.73 2.60
N ALA A 90 2.63 -8.85 3.84
CA ALA A 90 2.12 -9.82 4.82
C ALA A 90 0.81 -9.40 5.50
N MET A 91 0.15 -8.35 5.01
CA MET A 91 -1.15 -7.84 5.46
C MET A 91 -1.18 -7.32 6.91
N MET A 92 -0.08 -7.25 7.60
CA MET A 92 -0.02 -6.73 8.97
C MET A 92 -0.41 -5.26 8.99
N TRP A 93 -1.31 -4.90 9.92
CA TRP A 93 -1.74 -3.52 10.15
C TRP A 93 -1.21 -3.04 11.49
N VAL A 94 -0.29 -2.09 11.44
CA VAL A 94 0.32 -1.44 12.61
C VAL A 94 0.38 0.05 12.32
N ARG A 95 -0.04 0.88 13.28
CA ARG A 95 0.01 2.34 13.13
C ARG A 95 1.42 2.91 13.35
N GLY A 96 2.29 2.20 14.06
CA GLY A 96 3.52 2.75 14.64
C GLY A 96 3.25 3.43 15.97
N PHE A 97 4.31 3.94 16.63
CA PHE A 97 4.20 4.66 17.87
C PHE A 97 4.00 6.15 17.63
N ALA A 98 3.36 6.83 18.57
CA ALA A 98 3.19 8.29 18.50
C ALA A 98 4.54 9.01 18.38
N ALA A 99 5.54 8.55 19.14
CA ALA A 99 6.89 9.12 19.13
C ALA A 99 7.56 9.09 17.74
N ASP A 100 7.29 8.07 16.90
CA ASP A 100 7.85 8.00 15.55
C ASP A 100 7.37 9.17 14.67
N TYR A 101 6.09 9.55 14.82
CA TYR A 101 5.50 10.67 14.09
C TYR A 101 5.89 12.03 14.65
N ASP A 102 6.03 12.13 15.97
CA ASP A 102 6.48 13.35 16.61
C ASP A 102 7.93 13.66 16.23
N GLU A 103 8.79 12.64 16.11
CA GLU A 103 10.14 12.78 15.53
C GLU A 103 10.07 13.24 14.06
N TRP A 104 9.15 12.73 13.27
CA TRP A 104 8.97 13.21 11.88
C TRP A 104 8.54 14.68 11.86
N ALA A 105 7.72 15.11 12.81
CA ALA A 105 7.31 16.52 12.91
C ALA A 105 8.48 17.47 13.14
N GLU A 106 9.48 17.07 13.92
CA GLU A 106 10.71 17.85 14.14
C GLU A 106 11.47 18.14 12.83
N HIS A 107 11.43 17.20 11.88
CA HIS A 107 12.18 17.30 10.61
C HIS A 107 11.34 17.79 9.42
N ALA A 108 10.06 17.48 9.40
CA ALA A 108 9.19 17.70 8.24
C ALA A 108 8.01 18.65 8.50
N GLY A 109 7.87 19.13 9.75
CA GLY A 109 6.84 20.09 10.17
C GLY A 109 5.66 19.44 10.89
N GLU A 110 4.97 20.26 11.69
CA GLU A 110 3.93 19.87 12.65
C GLU A 110 2.78 19.02 12.05
N GLN A 111 2.52 19.13 10.75
CA GLN A 111 1.51 18.32 10.06
C GLN A 111 1.79 16.80 10.11
N TRP A 112 3.00 16.40 10.50
CA TRP A 112 3.41 15.00 10.64
C TRP A 112 3.35 14.50 12.09
N SER A 113 3.05 15.36 13.10
CA SER A 113 2.89 14.91 14.49
C SER A 113 1.77 13.87 14.60
N TYR A 114 1.85 13.00 15.60
CA TYR A 114 0.84 11.96 15.80
C TYR A 114 -0.57 12.54 15.94
N ALA A 115 -0.70 13.64 16.68
CA ALA A 115 -1.99 14.33 16.84
C ALA A 115 -2.63 14.74 15.51
N ASN A 116 -1.82 15.10 14.51
CA ASN A 116 -2.30 15.50 13.19
C ASN A 116 -2.51 14.30 12.23
N VAL A 117 -1.74 13.21 12.38
CA VAL A 117 -1.88 12.04 11.48
C VAL A 117 -2.88 11.01 11.99
N GLU A 118 -3.22 11.00 13.28
CA GLU A 118 -4.14 10.04 13.88
C GLU A 118 -5.53 10.04 13.21
N GLU A 119 -6.05 11.21 12.84
CA GLU A 119 -7.33 11.28 12.15
C GLU A 119 -7.34 10.53 10.82
N TYR A 120 -6.21 10.48 10.10
CA TYR A 120 -6.10 9.74 8.84
C TYR A 120 -6.10 8.23 9.08
N PHE A 121 -5.45 7.74 10.16
CA PHE A 121 -5.55 6.33 10.56
C PHE A 121 -6.99 5.97 10.90
N ASN A 122 -7.66 6.79 11.70
CA ASN A 122 -9.06 6.60 12.05
C ASN A 122 -9.95 6.59 10.81
N ARG A 123 -9.70 7.47 9.84
CA ARG A 123 -10.42 7.53 8.56
C ARG A 123 -10.21 6.29 7.70
N ILE A 124 -9.00 5.73 7.70
CA ILE A 124 -8.66 4.48 6.99
C ILE A 124 -9.34 3.29 7.66
N GLU A 125 -9.25 3.17 8.98
CA GLU A 125 -9.79 2.05 9.75
C GLU A 125 -11.33 2.01 9.75
N ASN A 126 -11.98 3.16 9.64
CA ASN A 126 -13.42 3.28 9.48
C ASN A 126 -13.86 3.36 8.00
N GLY A 127 -12.92 3.18 7.07
CA GLY A 127 -13.14 3.27 5.63
C GLY A 127 -13.40 1.90 4.96
N PRO A 128 -13.25 1.86 3.63
CA PRO A 128 -13.43 0.64 2.85
C PRO A 128 -12.37 -0.44 3.07
N LEU A 129 -11.20 -0.06 3.62
CA LEU A 129 -10.14 -1.01 3.93
C LEU A 129 -10.53 -1.82 5.17
N VAL A 130 -10.79 -3.11 4.98
CA VAL A 130 -11.17 -3.98 6.09
C VAL A 130 -9.93 -4.41 6.86
N ILE A 131 -9.89 -4.05 8.14
CA ILE A 131 -8.86 -4.44 9.09
C ILE A 131 -9.53 -5.32 10.14
N SER A 132 -9.08 -6.56 10.24
CA SER A 132 -9.70 -7.60 11.08
C SER A 132 -8.69 -8.25 12.01
N PRO A 133 -9.12 -8.89 13.09
CA PRO A 133 -8.28 -9.83 13.84
C PRO A 133 -7.78 -10.95 12.94
N GLN A 134 -6.70 -11.61 13.31
CA GLN A 134 -6.25 -12.83 12.66
C GLN A 134 -7.32 -13.93 12.78
N ARG A 135 -7.56 -14.64 11.68
CA ARG A 135 -8.61 -15.68 11.66
C ARG A 135 -8.24 -16.94 12.45
N SER A 136 -6.95 -17.23 12.57
CA SER A 136 -6.46 -18.45 13.22
C SER A 136 -5.23 -18.09 14.06
N PRO A 137 -5.39 -17.34 15.17
CA PRO A 137 -4.31 -17.07 16.09
C PRO A 137 -3.86 -18.38 16.75
N ARG A 138 -2.58 -18.50 17.05
CA ARG A 138 -2.07 -19.64 17.80
C ARG A 138 -2.43 -19.49 19.27
N SER A 139 -2.79 -20.59 19.93
CA SER A 139 -3.10 -20.61 21.38
C SER A 139 -1.92 -20.09 22.23
N SER A 140 -0.68 -20.36 21.80
CA SER A 140 0.53 -19.83 22.44
C SER A 140 0.63 -18.31 22.41
N THR A 141 0.00 -17.62 21.45
CA THR A 141 0.03 -16.15 21.37
C THR A 141 -0.62 -15.50 22.57
N ALA A 142 -1.81 -15.97 22.96
CA ALA A 142 -2.51 -15.42 24.12
C ALA A 142 -1.72 -15.65 25.42
N ALA A 143 -1.17 -16.86 25.62
CA ALA A 143 -0.36 -17.18 26.79
C ALA A 143 0.90 -16.30 26.84
N TRP A 144 1.55 -16.08 25.70
CA TRP A 144 2.74 -15.23 25.61
C TRP A 144 2.42 -13.77 25.92
N LEU A 145 1.34 -13.21 25.37
CA LEU A 145 0.90 -11.84 25.66
C LEU A 145 0.55 -11.66 27.14
N THR A 146 -0.10 -12.64 27.78
CA THR A 146 -0.36 -12.61 29.21
C THR A 146 0.94 -12.58 30.01
N ALA A 147 1.90 -13.46 29.70
CA ALA A 147 3.20 -13.49 30.37
C ALA A 147 3.98 -12.17 30.21
N VAL A 148 3.94 -11.55 29.02
CA VAL A 148 4.56 -10.23 28.79
C VAL A 148 3.92 -9.16 29.69
N GLN A 149 2.60 -9.12 29.81
CA GLN A 149 1.88 -8.17 30.64
C GLN A 149 2.21 -8.34 32.15
N GLU A 150 2.49 -9.58 32.57
CA GLU A 150 2.87 -9.88 33.95
C GLU A 150 4.34 -9.56 34.26
N CYS A 151 5.22 -9.59 33.24
CA CYS A 151 6.67 -9.45 33.43
C CYS A 151 7.22 -8.08 33.06
N ILE A 152 6.45 -7.24 32.37
CA ILE A 152 6.91 -5.95 31.83
C ILE A 152 5.96 -4.84 32.28
N ASP A 153 6.47 -3.83 32.98
CA ASP A 153 5.69 -2.71 33.51
C ASP A 153 5.04 -1.86 32.41
N VAL A 154 5.67 -1.81 31.24
CA VAL A 154 5.16 -1.07 30.07
C VAL A 154 5.13 -2.03 28.87
N PRO A 155 4.02 -2.76 28.64
CA PRO A 155 3.89 -3.73 27.55
C PRO A 155 3.67 -3.06 26.20
N GLU A 156 4.11 -1.84 26.00
CA GLU A 156 4.00 -1.12 24.72
C GLU A 156 4.72 -1.90 23.61
N GLY A 157 4.06 -2.06 22.47
CA GLY A 157 4.59 -2.80 21.33
C GLY A 157 4.25 -4.30 21.31
N PHE A 158 3.65 -4.84 22.36
CA PHE A 158 3.23 -6.24 22.42
C PHE A 158 1.71 -6.35 22.24
N CYS A 159 1.29 -6.73 21.06
CA CYS A 159 -0.14 -6.92 20.77
C CYS A 159 -0.37 -8.00 19.71
N GLU A 160 -1.58 -8.48 19.64
CA GLU A 160 -2.00 -9.31 18.52
C GLU A 160 -2.13 -8.44 17.26
N THR A 161 -1.39 -8.81 16.21
CA THR A 161 -1.40 -8.06 14.96
C THR A 161 -2.74 -8.18 14.26
N ARG A 162 -3.37 -7.04 13.97
CA ARG A 162 -4.52 -6.97 13.06
C ARG A 162 -4.05 -7.12 11.62
N VAL A 163 -4.94 -7.51 10.72
CA VAL A 163 -4.60 -7.80 9.32
C VAL A 163 -5.59 -7.18 8.34
N THR A 164 -5.08 -6.76 7.17
CA THR A 164 -5.90 -6.27 6.05
C THR A 164 -6.52 -7.45 5.30
N GLN A 165 -7.52 -8.07 5.91
CA GLN A 165 -8.23 -9.25 5.38
C GLN A 165 -9.74 -9.07 5.50
N ARG A 166 -10.47 -9.62 4.53
CA ARG A 166 -11.92 -9.71 4.50
C ARG A 166 -12.32 -11.15 4.25
N LYS A 167 -13.07 -11.74 5.19
CA LYS A 167 -13.55 -13.13 5.09
C LYS A 167 -12.41 -14.15 4.88
N GLY A 168 -11.23 -13.90 5.45
CA GLY A 168 -10.06 -14.77 5.34
C GLY A 168 -9.26 -14.66 4.05
N ALA A 169 -9.58 -13.72 3.18
CA ALA A 169 -8.78 -13.38 2.01
C ALA A 169 -8.11 -12.01 2.19
N ARG A 170 -6.98 -11.77 1.52
CA ARG A 170 -6.38 -10.44 1.42
C ARG A 170 -7.42 -9.43 0.95
N TRP A 171 -7.40 -8.26 1.56
CA TRP A 171 -8.19 -7.11 1.15
C TRP A 171 -7.24 -5.95 0.86
N SER A 172 -6.77 -5.88 -0.37
CA SER A 172 -5.82 -4.87 -0.83
C SER A 172 -6.47 -3.49 -0.99
N THR A 173 -5.67 -2.44 -1.16
CA THR A 173 -6.20 -1.11 -1.50
C THR A 173 -6.87 -1.10 -2.88
N ALA A 174 -6.44 -1.97 -3.80
CA ALA A 174 -7.16 -2.15 -5.06
C ALA A 174 -8.58 -2.70 -4.82
N ASP A 175 -8.74 -3.69 -3.94
CA ASP A 175 -10.06 -4.25 -3.60
C ASP A 175 -10.95 -3.22 -2.89
N ALA A 176 -10.35 -2.47 -1.96
CA ALA A 176 -11.07 -1.52 -1.11
C ALA A 176 -11.47 -0.24 -1.85
N TYR A 177 -10.61 0.29 -2.71
CA TYR A 177 -10.79 1.62 -3.29
C TYR A 177 -10.87 1.62 -4.82
N LEU A 178 -9.91 0.99 -5.52
CA LEU A 178 -9.80 1.13 -6.96
C LEU A 178 -10.88 0.36 -7.71
N LYS A 179 -11.06 -0.93 -7.44
CA LYS A 179 -12.05 -1.78 -8.13
C LYS A 179 -13.48 -1.22 -8.06
N PRO A 180 -13.97 -0.72 -6.90
CA PRO A 180 -15.25 -0.03 -6.86
C PRO A 180 -15.31 1.21 -7.74
N ALA A 181 -14.22 1.99 -7.81
CA ALA A 181 -14.14 3.21 -8.61
C ALA A 181 -14.09 2.95 -10.11
N LEU A 182 -13.59 1.80 -10.57
CA LEU A 182 -13.54 1.43 -11.99
C LEU A 182 -14.93 1.30 -12.66
N ARG A 183 -16.02 1.37 -11.89
CA ARG A 183 -17.39 1.45 -12.43
C ARG A 183 -17.76 2.86 -12.90
N ARG A 184 -16.96 3.87 -12.55
CA ARG A 184 -17.18 5.26 -12.91
C ARG A 184 -16.73 5.51 -14.34
N ARG A 185 -17.50 6.28 -15.10
CA ARG A 185 -17.21 6.56 -16.52
C ARG A 185 -16.02 7.49 -16.71
N ASN A 186 -15.70 8.29 -15.70
CA ASN A 186 -14.61 9.27 -15.70
C ASN A 186 -13.28 8.72 -15.20
N LEU A 187 -13.17 7.40 -14.93
CA LEU A 187 -11.94 6.74 -14.51
C LEU A 187 -11.52 5.67 -15.53
N THR A 188 -10.34 5.86 -16.11
CA THR A 188 -9.75 4.91 -17.06
C THR A 188 -8.49 4.29 -16.46
N LEU A 189 -8.37 2.97 -16.51
CA LEU A 189 -7.21 2.22 -16.03
C LEU A 189 -6.49 1.53 -17.18
N HIS A 190 -5.19 1.79 -17.29
CA HIS A 190 -4.25 1.07 -18.14
C HIS A 190 -3.35 0.18 -17.29
N THR A 191 -3.33 -1.12 -17.54
CA THR A 191 -2.40 -2.09 -16.93
C THR A 191 -1.34 -2.49 -17.94
N GLY A 192 -0.17 -2.94 -17.49
CA GLY A 192 0.99 -3.14 -18.36
C GLY A 192 1.55 -1.81 -18.90
N ALA A 193 1.21 -0.70 -18.27
CA ALA A 193 1.55 0.66 -18.68
C ALA A 193 2.61 1.23 -17.73
N THR A 194 3.86 1.20 -18.15
CA THR A 194 5.00 1.72 -17.37
C THR A 194 5.24 3.18 -17.71
N ALA A 195 5.01 4.08 -16.77
CA ALA A 195 5.36 5.48 -16.91
C ALA A 195 6.87 5.64 -16.99
N THR A 196 7.34 6.35 -18.02
CA THR A 196 8.78 6.54 -18.30
C THR A 196 9.24 7.97 -18.00
N ARG A 197 8.35 8.95 -18.19
CA ARG A 197 8.72 10.35 -17.99
C ARG A 197 7.50 11.21 -17.70
N VAL A 198 7.65 12.20 -16.79
CA VAL A 198 6.71 13.30 -16.64
C VAL A 198 7.07 14.40 -17.64
N ILE A 199 6.10 14.86 -18.42
CA ILE A 199 6.25 15.97 -19.37
C ILE A 199 5.93 17.27 -18.64
N PHE A 200 6.81 18.25 -18.75
CA PHE A 200 6.61 19.57 -18.16
C PHE A 200 6.45 20.64 -19.24
N ASP A 201 5.53 21.56 -18.98
CA ASP A 201 5.45 22.86 -19.64
C ASP A 201 5.86 23.93 -18.60
N GLY A 202 7.10 24.42 -18.71
CA GLY A 202 7.72 25.21 -17.66
C GLY A 202 7.79 24.47 -16.33
N LYS A 203 7.05 24.94 -15.31
CA LYS A 203 6.96 24.31 -13.98
C LYS A 203 5.69 23.45 -13.80
N ARG A 204 4.83 23.39 -14.81
CA ARG A 204 3.57 22.64 -14.76
C ARG A 204 3.78 21.25 -15.34
N ALA A 205 3.36 20.20 -14.62
CA ALA A 205 3.25 18.87 -15.19
C ALA A 205 2.11 18.86 -16.22
N ALA A 206 2.44 18.61 -17.49
CA ALA A 206 1.53 18.67 -18.63
C ALA A 206 1.13 17.27 -19.13
N GLY A 207 1.84 16.23 -18.73
CA GLY A 207 1.52 14.87 -19.15
C GLY A 207 2.49 13.82 -18.63
N VAL A 208 2.28 12.58 -19.05
CA VAL A 208 3.16 11.45 -18.74
C VAL A 208 3.37 10.61 -19.99
N GLU A 209 4.63 10.32 -20.31
CA GLU A 209 4.97 9.30 -21.31
C GLU A 209 4.95 7.93 -20.64
N PHE A 210 4.45 6.94 -21.35
CA PHE A 210 4.45 5.58 -20.85
C PHE A 210 4.60 4.56 -21.99
N GLU A 211 5.15 3.41 -21.65
CA GLU A 211 5.21 2.23 -22.50
C GLU A 211 4.11 1.27 -22.09
N GLN A 212 3.36 0.74 -23.04
CA GLN A 212 2.33 -0.25 -22.77
C GLN A 212 2.71 -1.57 -23.44
N LEU A 213 2.84 -2.60 -22.62
CA LEU A 213 2.97 -3.97 -23.11
C LEU A 213 1.62 -4.38 -23.69
N GLY A 214 1.61 -4.76 -24.95
CA GLY A 214 0.44 -5.23 -25.71
C GLY A 214 -0.16 -6.54 -25.20
#